data_fef0333493e891c2c60e4d122ce0e15e
#
_entry.id   fef0333493e891c2c60e4d122ce0e15e
#
_cell.length_a   1.000
_cell.length_b   1.000
_cell.length_c   1.000
_cell.angle_alpha   90.00
_cell.angle_beta   90.00
_cell.angle_gamma   90.00
#
_symmetry.space_group_name_H-M   'P 1'
#
loop_
_entity.id
_entity.type
_entity.pdbx_description
1 polymer ?
#
loop_
_entity_poly.entity_id
_entity_poly.type
_entity_poly.pdbx_seq_one_letter_code
_entity_poly.pdbx_strand_id
1 'polypeptide(L)'
;MSFKQIFGQEQPKQIIKNALQNSSLAHAYLFYGQESIGKKLIAFELAKTLNCTSIFDGEACDECSSCKKIENRIHPDFFYIEPTKNTPTAREAAIKIEVIRELQRKLAFKPYEGKVKVAVIDDADLMNLQAANSFLKTLEEPPSATIIILITSHPFKLLPTILSRCQTILFQSLTPENVRKILKEKINEETIEENTLEFRALRSRGNVNRALKDNIEDIANIRGEMVNLLEIISFERMDIVFSHAKSWARQTDQWETIFNELMELLRDLAFFRSGCTESDIFNRDIASTLKPLSLKRSLKSWLEMFSSVHTTQKALSGNANAQLFFENMLIDFCEAA
;
A
#
# COMPACT_ATOMS: atom_id res chain seq x y z
N MET A 1 -12.57 14.78 10.36
CA MET A 1 -12.10 14.84 8.94
C MET A 1 -13.29 14.44 8.09
N SER A 2 -13.78 15.30 7.18
CA SER A 2 -14.95 15.02 6.34
C SER A 2 -14.51 14.44 4.98
N PHE A 3 -15.46 13.86 4.21
CA PHE A 3 -15.15 13.42 2.84
C PHE A 3 -14.52 14.54 1.98
N LYS A 4 -14.85 15.81 2.25
CA LYS A 4 -14.28 16.97 1.55
C LYS A 4 -12.79 17.19 1.85
N GLN A 5 -12.32 16.77 3.03
CA GLN A 5 -10.92 16.89 3.46
C GLN A 5 -10.04 15.73 3.00
N ILE A 6 -10.63 14.67 2.44
CA ILE A 6 -9.87 13.55 1.89
C ILE A 6 -9.48 13.92 0.45
N PHE A 7 -8.20 14.08 0.17
CA PHE A 7 -7.70 14.38 -1.17
C PHE A 7 -7.85 13.20 -2.12
N GLY A 8 -8.29 13.47 -3.33
CA GLY A 8 -8.52 12.46 -4.36
C GLY A 8 -9.69 11.52 -4.04
N GLN A 9 -9.71 10.35 -4.70
CA GLN A 9 -10.73 9.31 -4.52
C GLN A 9 -12.16 9.78 -4.83
N GLU A 10 -12.34 10.63 -5.83
CA GLU A 10 -13.65 11.25 -6.11
C GLU A 10 -14.71 10.20 -6.47
N GLN A 11 -14.34 9.18 -7.24
CA GLN A 11 -15.26 8.11 -7.64
C GLN A 11 -15.71 7.25 -6.44
N PRO A 12 -14.82 6.72 -5.57
CA PRO A 12 -15.22 6.06 -4.32
C PRO A 12 -16.13 6.91 -3.43
N LYS A 13 -15.80 8.19 -3.24
CA LYS A 13 -16.61 9.13 -2.45
C LYS A 13 -18.01 9.28 -3.04
N GLN A 14 -18.12 9.44 -4.36
CA GLN A 14 -19.41 9.62 -5.02
C GLN A 14 -20.27 8.36 -4.92
N ILE A 15 -19.69 7.17 -5.09
CA ILE A 15 -20.40 5.90 -4.93
C ILE A 15 -21.00 5.80 -3.52
N ILE A 16 -20.21 6.10 -2.49
CA ILE A 16 -20.64 6.03 -1.09
C ILE A 16 -21.69 7.09 -0.79
N LYS A 17 -21.49 8.33 -1.24
CA LYS A 17 -22.49 9.43 -1.05
C LYS A 17 -23.83 9.09 -1.71
N ASN A 18 -23.81 8.58 -2.94
CA ASN A 18 -25.03 8.15 -3.63
C ASN A 18 -25.75 7.02 -2.87
N ALA A 19 -24.99 6.04 -2.36
CA ALA A 19 -25.57 4.95 -1.58
C ALA A 19 -26.18 5.44 -0.25
N LEU A 20 -25.56 6.42 0.41
CA LEU A 20 -26.08 7.06 1.62
C LEU A 20 -27.37 7.83 1.33
N GLN A 21 -27.40 8.65 0.27
CA GLN A 21 -28.56 9.47 -0.10
C GLN A 21 -29.76 8.61 -0.51
N ASN A 22 -29.52 7.52 -1.22
CA ASN A 22 -30.58 6.63 -1.70
C ASN A 22 -30.96 5.53 -0.70
N SER A 23 -30.40 5.53 0.51
CA SER A 23 -30.57 4.47 1.50
C SER A 23 -30.32 3.06 0.95
N SER A 24 -29.39 2.93 0.00
CA SER A 24 -29.06 1.70 -0.74
C SER A 24 -27.67 1.18 -0.42
N LEU A 25 -27.25 1.32 0.86
CA LEU A 25 -25.97 0.81 1.31
C LEU A 25 -25.93 -0.72 1.25
N ALA A 26 -24.85 -1.26 0.71
CA ALA A 26 -24.58 -2.69 0.79
C ALA A 26 -24.19 -3.08 2.22
N HIS A 27 -24.52 -4.29 2.61
CA HIS A 27 -24.13 -4.85 3.91
C HIS A 27 -22.63 -5.12 4.02
N ALA A 28 -21.94 -5.33 2.89
CA ALA A 28 -20.50 -5.56 2.84
C ALA A 28 -19.85 -4.84 1.65
N TYR A 29 -18.75 -4.15 1.92
CA TYR A 29 -17.93 -3.48 0.96
C TYR A 29 -16.52 -4.08 0.94
N LEU A 30 -15.88 -4.09 -0.23
CA LEU A 30 -14.47 -4.34 -0.38
C LEU A 30 -13.81 -3.10 -0.99
N PHE A 31 -13.02 -2.38 -0.19
CA PHE A 31 -12.19 -1.27 -0.62
C PHE A 31 -10.83 -1.80 -1.03
N TYR A 32 -10.48 -1.74 -2.31
CA TYR A 32 -9.23 -2.28 -2.80
C TYR A 32 -8.47 -1.27 -3.68
N GLY A 33 -7.17 -1.43 -3.73
CA GLY A 33 -6.22 -0.54 -4.42
C GLY A 33 -4.91 -0.42 -3.64
N GLN A 34 -3.98 0.35 -4.16
CA GLN A 34 -2.65 0.53 -3.58
C GLN A 34 -2.71 0.89 -2.08
N GLU A 35 -1.64 0.63 -1.35
CA GLU A 35 -1.50 1.04 0.05
C GLU A 35 -1.45 2.56 0.21
N SER A 36 -1.94 3.04 1.37
CA SER A 36 -1.79 4.44 1.81
C SER A 36 -2.37 5.50 0.85
N ILE A 37 -3.47 5.16 0.15
CA ILE A 37 -4.18 6.06 -0.78
C ILE A 37 -5.51 6.60 -0.21
N GLY A 38 -5.81 6.36 1.08
CA GLY A 38 -7.00 6.90 1.75
C GLY A 38 -8.16 5.92 1.93
N LYS A 39 -8.03 4.61 1.61
CA LYS A 39 -9.09 3.59 1.81
C LYS A 39 -9.66 3.61 3.22
N LYS A 40 -8.79 3.59 4.22
CA LYS A 40 -9.12 3.62 5.64
C LYS A 40 -9.83 4.90 6.06
N LEU A 41 -9.37 6.04 5.56
CA LEU A 41 -10.01 7.33 5.86
C LEU A 41 -11.47 7.35 5.42
N ILE A 42 -11.76 6.87 4.22
CA ILE A 42 -13.13 6.79 3.70
C ILE A 42 -13.98 5.79 4.49
N ALA A 43 -13.41 4.67 4.95
CA ALA A 43 -14.12 3.74 5.81
C ALA A 43 -14.51 4.36 7.17
N PHE A 44 -13.63 5.14 7.77
CA PHE A 44 -13.91 5.87 9.01
C PHE A 44 -14.95 6.96 8.80
N GLU A 45 -14.87 7.72 7.69
CA GLU A 45 -15.88 8.74 7.36
C GLU A 45 -17.26 8.14 7.15
N LEU A 46 -17.33 6.98 6.47
CA LEU A 46 -18.61 6.27 6.32
C LEU A 46 -19.14 5.85 7.69
N ALA A 47 -18.31 5.28 8.57
CA ALA A 47 -18.72 4.88 9.91
C ALA A 47 -19.21 6.07 10.76
N LYS A 48 -18.51 7.22 10.68
CA LYS A 48 -18.92 8.45 11.37
C LYS A 48 -20.24 8.97 10.80
N THR A 49 -20.39 9.05 9.49
CA THR A 49 -21.63 9.54 8.85
C THR A 49 -22.84 8.71 9.24
N LEU A 50 -22.71 7.39 9.32
CA LEU A 50 -23.78 6.48 9.70
C LEU A 50 -24.24 6.66 11.15
N ASN A 51 -23.34 7.00 12.05
CA ASN A 51 -23.60 7.09 13.50
C ASN A 51 -23.59 8.53 14.03
N CYS A 52 -23.42 9.52 13.17
CA CYS A 52 -23.42 10.92 13.56
C CYS A 52 -24.78 11.36 14.08
N THR A 53 -24.79 12.13 15.19
CA THR A 53 -26.01 12.71 15.75
C THR A 53 -26.41 14.01 15.09
N SER A 54 -25.48 14.69 14.41
CA SER A 54 -25.65 16.01 13.81
C SER A 54 -25.06 16.03 12.39
N ILE A 55 -25.71 15.30 11.46
CA ILE A 55 -25.27 15.23 10.06
C ILE A 55 -25.49 16.62 9.42
N PHE A 56 -24.48 17.11 8.73
CA PHE A 56 -24.54 18.35 7.97
C PHE A 56 -24.12 18.09 6.51
N ASP A 57 -24.95 18.50 5.56
CA ASP A 57 -24.68 18.31 4.11
C ASP A 57 -24.34 16.85 3.71
N GLY A 58 -24.97 15.89 4.41
CA GLY A 58 -24.73 14.45 4.17
C GLY A 58 -23.39 13.93 4.69
N GLU A 59 -22.66 14.71 5.48
CA GLU A 59 -21.35 14.36 6.06
C GLU A 59 -21.40 14.36 7.60
N ALA A 60 -20.47 13.66 8.23
CA ALA A 60 -20.34 13.66 9.69
C ALA A 60 -19.90 15.04 10.21
N CYS A 61 -20.36 15.41 11.41
CA CYS A 61 -20.01 16.71 12.00
C CYS A 61 -18.62 16.77 12.64
N ASP A 62 -17.93 15.64 12.84
CA ASP A 62 -16.64 15.49 13.53
C ASP A 62 -16.58 15.96 15.00
N GLU A 63 -17.61 16.60 15.51
CA GLU A 63 -17.63 17.21 16.84
C GLU A 63 -18.44 16.43 17.88
N CYS A 64 -19.48 15.71 17.45
CA CYS A 64 -20.33 14.97 18.39
C CYS A 64 -19.57 13.80 19.05
N SER A 65 -20.14 13.31 20.15
CA SER A 65 -19.53 12.22 20.93
C SER A 65 -19.31 10.97 20.08
N SER A 66 -20.26 10.60 19.20
CA SER A 66 -20.14 9.44 18.32
C SER A 66 -18.96 9.60 17.33
N CYS A 67 -18.85 10.77 16.65
CA CYS A 67 -17.74 11.02 15.73
C CYS A 67 -16.37 10.93 16.43
N LYS A 68 -16.24 11.57 17.61
CA LYS A 68 -15.00 11.53 18.40
C LYS A 68 -14.65 10.11 18.88
N LYS A 69 -15.64 9.32 19.30
CA LYS A 69 -15.43 7.95 19.72
C LYS A 69 -15.00 7.06 18.55
N ILE A 70 -15.58 7.23 17.34
CA ILE A 70 -15.17 6.47 16.14
C ILE A 70 -13.75 6.84 15.73
N GLU A 71 -13.40 8.12 15.70
CA GLU A 71 -12.04 8.59 15.38
C GLU A 71 -11.00 7.96 16.32
N ASN A 72 -11.32 7.89 17.62
CA ASN A 72 -10.46 7.30 18.65
C ASN A 72 -10.60 5.76 18.75
N ARG A 73 -11.41 5.11 17.90
CA ARG A 73 -11.66 3.65 17.88
C ARG A 73 -12.25 3.08 19.18
N ILE A 74 -12.97 3.90 19.94
CA ILE A 74 -13.57 3.52 21.24
C ILE A 74 -15.09 3.49 21.21
N HIS A 75 -15.71 3.67 20.04
CA HIS A 75 -17.18 3.59 19.90
C HIS A 75 -17.63 2.13 20.02
N PRO A 76 -18.66 1.82 20.85
CA PRO A 76 -19.09 0.44 21.11
C PRO A 76 -19.63 -0.30 19.88
N ASP A 77 -20.13 0.45 18.87
CA ASP A 77 -20.66 -0.09 17.62
C ASP A 77 -19.71 0.09 16.42
N PHE A 78 -18.46 0.46 16.69
CA PHE A 78 -17.40 0.53 15.68
C PHE A 78 -16.29 -0.44 16.01
N PHE A 79 -16.03 -1.37 15.12
CA PHE A 79 -15.00 -2.41 15.28
C PHE A 79 -13.93 -2.23 14.20
N TYR A 80 -12.72 -1.97 14.64
CA TYR A 80 -11.56 -1.88 13.76
C TYR A 80 -10.60 -3.03 14.05
N ILE A 81 -10.35 -3.84 13.03
CA ILE A 81 -9.46 -4.99 13.10
C ILE A 81 -8.29 -4.77 12.16
N GLU A 82 -7.09 -4.96 12.67
CA GLU A 82 -5.85 -4.93 11.92
C GLU A 82 -5.03 -6.19 12.21
N PRO A 83 -4.15 -6.59 11.29
CA PRO A 83 -3.29 -7.76 11.48
C PRO A 83 -2.35 -7.55 12.67
N THR A 84 -2.15 -8.60 13.46
CA THR A 84 -1.23 -8.58 14.60
C THR A 84 -0.11 -9.59 14.43
N LYS A 85 1.10 -9.24 14.89
CA LYS A 85 2.19 -10.20 14.98
C LYS A 85 2.01 -11.10 16.19
N ASN A 86 2.18 -12.41 16.02
CA ASN A 86 2.00 -13.40 17.09
C ASN A 86 3.02 -13.26 18.21
N THR A 87 4.24 -12.85 17.86
CA THR A 87 5.35 -12.55 18.77
C THR A 87 6.14 -11.38 18.20
N PRO A 88 6.94 -10.67 19.01
CA PRO A 88 7.83 -9.62 18.50
C PRO A 88 8.78 -10.12 17.40
N THR A 89 9.08 -11.42 17.41
CA THR A 89 9.95 -12.11 16.45
C THR A 89 9.20 -12.69 15.25
N ALA A 90 7.86 -12.66 15.23
CA ALA A 90 7.07 -13.14 14.09
C ALA A 90 7.33 -12.25 12.86
N ARG A 91 7.68 -12.87 11.73
CA ARG A 91 7.98 -12.17 10.47
C ARG A 91 6.73 -11.59 9.81
N GLU A 92 5.58 -12.26 9.96
CA GLU A 92 4.35 -11.88 9.31
C GLU A 92 3.24 -11.60 10.33
N ALA A 93 2.50 -10.53 10.07
CA ALA A 93 1.27 -10.22 10.78
C ALA A 93 0.10 -10.99 10.13
N ALA A 94 -0.86 -11.42 10.92
CA ALA A 94 -2.03 -12.14 10.42
C ALA A 94 -3.29 -11.82 11.23
N ILE A 95 -4.46 -11.96 10.60
CA ILE A 95 -5.76 -11.92 11.26
C ILE A 95 -6.19 -13.37 11.52
N LYS A 96 -6.25 -13.73 12.80
CA LYS A 96 -6.57 -15.09 13.25
C LYS A 96 -8.07 -15.30 13.37
N ILE A 97 -8.47 -16.58 13.35
CA ILE A 97 -9.88 -16.99 13.51
C ILE A 97 -10.50 -16.51 14.83
N GLU A 98 -9.73 -16.45 15.92
CA GLU A 98 -10.22 -16.01 17.22
C GLU A 98 -10.73 -14.56 17.17
N VAL A 99 -10.00 -13.67 16.48
CA VAL A 99 -10.36 -12.26 16.29
C VAL A 99 -11.66 -12.15 15.50
N ILE A 100 -11.80 -12.94 14.43
CA ILE A 100 -13.00 -12.95 13.60
C ILE A 100 -14.20 -13.50 14.38
N ARG A 101 -14.02 -14.58 15.16
CA ARG A 101 -15.09 -15.12 16.02
C ARG A 101 -15.53 -14.15 17.12
N GLU A 102 -14.60 -13.39 17.67
CA GLU A 102 -14.94 -12.32 18.63
C GLU A 102 -15.74 -11.22 17.97
N LEU A 103 -15.33 -10.76 16.77
CA LEU A 103 -16.09 -9.81 15.97
C LEU A 103 -17.50 -10.33 15.70
N GLN A 104 -17.65 -11.56 15.23
CA GLN A 104 -18.97 -12.16 14.94
C GLN A 104 -19.87 -12.18 16.16
N ARG A 105 -19.35 -12.51 17.33
CA ARG A 105 -20.11 -12.46 18.60
C ARG A 105 -20.61 -11.04 18.90
N LYS A 106 -19.73 -10.03 18.72
CA LYS A 106 -20.10 -8.61 18.93
C LYS A 106 -21.13 -8.13 17.92
N LEU A 107 -21.03 -8.55 16.67
CA LEU A 107 -21.97 -8.19 15.60
C LEU A 107 -23.37 -8.81 15.80
N ALA A 108 -23.48 -9.97 16.45
CA ALA A 108 -24.75 -10.67 16.67
C ALA A 108 -25.77 -9.88 17.54
N PHE A 109 -25.31 -8.93 18.35
CA PHE A 109 -26.18 -8.08 19.16
C PHE A 109 -26.67 -6.87 18.39
N LYS A 110 -27.75 -6.23 18.85
CA LYS A 110 -28.20 -4.92 18.33
C LYS A 110 -27.17 -3.83 18.62
N PRO A 111 -27.13 -2.72 17.84
CA PRO A 111 -26.31 -1.56 18.19
C PRO A 111 -26.56 -1.08 19.62
N TYR A 112 -25.52 -0.67 20.32
CA TYR A 112 -25.58 -0.24 21.72
C TYR A 112 -25.97 1.25 21.84
N GLU A 113 -25.28 2.14 21.15
CA GLU A 113 -25.56 3.58 21.15
C GLU A 113 -25.70 4.17 19.74
N GLY A 114 -25.14 3.50 18.74
CA GLY A 114 -25.19 3.91 17.34
C GLY A 114 -26.47 3.47 16.63
N LYS A 115 -26.66 3.96 15.42
CA LYS A 115 -27.73 3.51 14.51
C LYS A 115 -27.37 2.20 13.81
N VAL A 116 -26.08 2.04 13.50
CA VAL A 116 -25.52 0.95 12.69
C VAL A 116 -24.20 0.49 13.28
N LYS A 117 -23.98 -0.82 13.33
CA LYS A 117 -22.66 -1.38 13.62
C LYS A 117 -21.80 -1.32 12.38
N VAL A 118 -20.57 -0.85 12.52
CA VAL A 118 -19.60 -0.83 11.42
C VAL A 118 -18.36 -1.62 11.81
N ALA A 119 -18.06 -2.64 11.02
CA ALA A 119 -16.84 -3.43 11.16
C ALA A 119 -15.89 -3.14 10.00
N VAL A 120 -14.71 -2.62 10.31
CA VAL A 120 -13.62 -2.39 9.35
C VAL A 120 -12.54 -3.42 9.60
N ILE A 121 -12.22 -4.23 8.58
CA ILE A 121 -11.14 -5.20 8.61
C ILE A 121 -10.06 -4.70 7.65
N ASP A 122 -8.99 -4.16 8.21
CA ASP A 122 -7.85 -3.63 7.44
C ASP A 122 -6.91 -4.79 7.06
N ASP A 123 -6.27 -4.68 5.90
CA ASP A 123 -5.45 -5.76 5.31
C ASP A 123 -6.13 -7.13 5.37
N ALA A 124 -7.37 -7.18 4.90
CA ALA A 124 -8.23 -8.36 4.97
C ALA A 124 -7.63 -9.60 4.25
N ASP A 125 -6.72 -9.41 3.32
CA ASP A 125 -5.95 -10.47 2.66
C ASP A 125 -4.97 -11.20 3.59
N LEU A 126 -4.71 -10.65 4.79
CA LEU A 126 -3.92 -11.30 5.83
C LEU A 126 -4.78 -12.15 6.79
N MET A 127 -6.05 -12.33 6.52
CA MET A 127 -6.84 -13.36 7.21
C MET A 127 -6.30 -14.75 6.87
N ASN A 128 -6.02 -15.56 7.90
CA ASN A 128 -5.71 -16.97 7.66
C ASN A 128 -6.93 -17.68 7.06
N LEU A 129 -6.72 -18.83 6.42
CA LEU A 129 -7.78 -19.57 5.72
C LEU A 129 -8.97 -19.92 6.63
N GLN A 130 -8.70 -20.21 7.90
CA GLN A 130 -9.73 -20.52 8.88
C GLN A 130 -10.57 -19.30 9.24
N ALA A 131 -9.94 -18.12 9.41
CA ALA A 131 -10.62 -16.86 9.65
C ALA A 131 -11.51 -16.46 8.46
N ALA A 132 -10.96 -16.52 7.25
CA ALA A 132 -11.67 -16.22 6.02
C ALA A 132 -12.90 -17.12 5.84
N ASN A 133 -12.76 -18.43 5.99
CA ASN A 133 -13.89 -19.36 5.90
C ASN A 133 -14.94 -19.15 6.98
N SER A 134 -14.52 -18.90 8.24
CA SER A 134 -15.45 -18.60 9.34
C SER A 134 -16.28 -17.34 9.05
N PHE A 135 -15.70 -16.35 8.36
CA PHE A 135 -16.34 -15.07 8.08
C PHE A 135 -17.40 -15.13 6.98
N LEU A 136 -17.35 -16.15 6.08
CA LEU A 136 -18.29 -16.30 4.97
C LEU A 136 -19.75 -16.31 5.45
N LYS A 137 -20.04 -17.00 6.55
CA LYS A 137 -21.41 -17.04 7.10
C LYS A 137 -21.94 -15.63 7.45
N THR A 138 -21.09 -14.78 7.99
CA THR A 138 -21.48 -13.39 8.34
C THR A 138 -21.68 -12.52 7.10
N LEU A 139 -20.98 -12.80 6.01
CA LEU A 139 -21.18 -12.12 4.74
C LEU A 139 -22.42 -12.60 3.99
N GLU A 140 -22.83 -13.86 4.17
CA GLU A 140 -24.04 -14.42 3.58
C GLU A 140 -25.30 -13.97 4.32
N GLU A 141 -25.25 -14.00 5.66
CA GLU A 141 -26.36 -13.65 6.54
C GLU A 141 -25.92 -12.54 7.51
N PRO A 142 -25.77 -11.29 7.02
CA PRO A 142 -25.28 -10.21 7.86
C PRO A 142 -26.31 -9.88 8.97
N PRO A 143 -25.84 -9.66 10.21
CA PRO A 143 -26.71 -9.20 11.28
C PRO A 143 -27.39 -7.88 10.94
N SER A 144 -28.60 -7.67 11.42
CA SER A 144 -29.38 -6.46 11.17
C SER A 144 -28.60 -5.20 11.60
N ALA A 145 -28.76 -4.10 10.86
CA ALA A 145 -28.08 -2.82 11.10
C ALA A 145 -26.54 -2.98 11.23
N THR A 146 -25.94 -3.76 10.34
CA THR A 146 -24.48 -3.98 10.31
C THR A 146 -23.93 -3.69 8.91
N ILE A 147 -22.82 -2.96 8.85
CA ILE A 147 -22.05 -2.72 7.63
C ILE A 147 -20.62 -3.25 7.87
N ILE A 148 -20.14 -4.03 6.93
CA ILE A 148 -18.81 -4.64 6.93
C ILE A 148 -17.97 -3.96 5.84
N ILE A 149 -16.76 -3.54 6.17
CA ILE A 149 -15.83 -2.93 5.22
C ILE A 149 -14.51 -3.71 5.28
N LEU A 150 -14.22 -4.44 4.23
CA LEU A 150 -12.93 -5.09 4.03
C LEU A 150 -12.01 -4.13 3.26
N ILE A 151 -10.77 -3.97 3.72
CA ILE A 151 -9.75 -3.16 3.04
C ILE A 151 -8.62 -4.07 2.65
N THR A 152 -8.13 -3.97 1.41
CA THR A 152 -6.97 -4.73 0.94
C THR A 152 -6.20 -3.98 -0.14
N SER A 153 -4.92 -4.29 -0.25
CA SER A 153 -4.08 -3.91 -1.39
C SER A 153 -3.91 -5.07 -2.37
N HIS A 154 -4.25 -6.31 -1.95
CA HIS A 154 -4.06 -7.53 -2.71
C HIS A 154 -5.38 -8.31 -2.86
N PRO A 155 -6.36 -7.82 -3.63
CA PRO A 155 -7.67 -8.45 -3.73
C PRO A 155 -7.60 -9.90 -4.21
N PHE A 156 -6.61 -10.27 -5.02
CA PHE A 156 -6.41 -11.62 -5.54
C PHE A 156 -5.95 -12.65 -4.47
N LYS A 157 -5.52 -12.20 -3.29
CA LYS A 157 -5.22 -13.08 -2.15
C LYS A 157 -6.46 -13.44 -1.35
N LEU A 158 -7.56 -12.70 -1.50
CA LEU A 158 -8.83 -13.02 -0.87
C LEU A 158 -9.53 -14.18 -1.57
N LEU A 159 -10.28 -14.97 -0.80
CA LEU A 159 -11.09 -16.05 -1.36
C LEU A 159 -12.13 -15.49 -2.35
N PRO A 160 -12.32 -16.12 -3.52
CA PRO A 160 -13.34 -15.72 -4.48
C PRO A 160 -14.75 -15.67 -3.88
N THR A 161 -15.01 -16.52 -2.88
CA THR A 161 -16.27 -16.56 -2.13
C THR A 161 -16.50 -15.32 -1.26
N ILE A 162 -15.45 -14.63 -0.79
CA ILE A 162 -15.55 -13.32 -0.11
C ILE A 162 -15.82 -12.23 -1.14
N LEU A 163 -15.06 -12.23 -2.26
CA LEU A 163 -15.19 -11.24 -3.33
C LEU A 163 -16.61 -11.18 -3.88
N SER A 164 -17.23 -12.35 -4.10
CA SER A 164 -18.60 -12.44 -4.66
C SER A 164 -19.71 -11.92 -3.73
N ARG A 165 -19.42 -11.70 -2.45
CA ARG A 165 -20.38 -11.25 -1.43
C ARG A 165 -20.19 -9.80 -1.00
N CYS A 166 -19.19 -9.12 -1.55
CA CYS A 166 -18.91 -7.73 -1.25
C CYS A 166 -19.13 -6.83 -2.47
N GLN A 167 -19.70 -5.66 -2.25
CA GLN A 167 -19.66 -4.59 -3.25
C GLN A 167 -18.24 -4.04 -3.33
N THR A 168 -17.58 -4.23 -4.47
CA THR A 168 -16.20 -3.80 -4.67
C THR A 168 -16.12 -2.32 -5.04
N ILE A 169 -15.21 -1.59 -4.41
CA ILE A 169 -14.89 -0.20 -4.73
C ILE A 169 -13.40 -0.08 -4.97
N LEU A 170 -13.03 0.28 -6.20
CA LEU A 170 -11.64 0.50 -6.58
C LEU A 170 -11.19 1.90 -6.14
N PHE A 171 -10.10 1.96 -5.42
CA PHE A 171 -9.37 3.17 -5.09
C PHE A 171 -8.18 3.33 -6.03
N GLN A 172 -8.11 4.45 -6.69
CA GLN A 172 -7.02 4.76 -7.62
C GLN A 172 -5.82 5.34 -6.87
N SER A 173 -4.63 5.18 -7.44
CA SER A 173 -3.43 5.85 -6.93
C SER A 173 -3.64 7.36 -6.92
N LEU A 174 -3.17 8.03 -5.87
CA LEU A 174 -3.27 9.48 -5.77
C LEU A 174 -2.38 10.14 -6.83
N THR A 175 -2.87 11.24 -7.40
CA THR A 175 -2.04 12.05 -8.29
C THR A 175 -0.91 12.73 -7.51
N PRO A 176 0.23 13.01 -8.15
CA PRO A 176 1.33 13.73 -7.49
C PRO A 176 0.88 15.05 -6.84
N GLU A 177 -0.07 15.75 -7.47
CA GLU A 177 -0.66 16.97 -6.92
C GLU A 177 -1.39 16.74 -5.59
N ASN A 178 -2.20 15.67 -5.51
CA ASN A 178 -2.89 15.32 -4.26
C ASN A 178 -1.91 14.88 -3.17
N VAL A 179 -0.87 14.11 -3.52
CA VAL A 179 0.18 13.74 -2.57
C VAL A 179 0.89 14.98 -2.05
N ARG A 180 1.25 15.92 -2.94
CA ARG A 180 1.89 17.18 -2.55
C ARG A 180 1.02 18.00 -1.57
N LYS A 181 -0.29 18.09 -1.81
CA LYS A 181 -1.23 18.74 -0.88
C LYS A 181 -1.22 18.07 0.49
N ILE A 182 -1.26 16.73 0.54
CA ILE A 182 -1.20 15.98 1.80
C ILE A 182 0.13 16.17 2.52
N LEU A 183 1.25 16.20 1.78
CA LEU A 183 2.56 16.45 2.36
C LEU A 183 2.64 17.83 3.00
N LYS A 184 2.14 18.88 2.32
CA LYS A 184 2.08 20.24 2.85
C LYS A 184 1.28 20.34 4.16
N GLU A 185 0.18 19.60 4.29
CA GLU A 185 -0.60 19.59 5.53
C GLU A 185 0.07 18.82 6.68
N LYS A 186 0.83 17.76 6.36
CA LYS A 186 1.43 16.88 7.37
C LYS A 186 2.83 17.25 7.81
N ILE A 187 3.56 17.94 6.95
CA ILE A 187 4.93 18.37 7.20
C ILE A 187 4.89 19.88 7.38
N ASN A 188 5.40 20.39 8.50
CA ASN A 188 5.47 21.84 8.76
C ASN A 188 6.23 22.52 7.61
N GLU A 189 5.57 23.47 6.94
CA GLU A 189 6.01 24.14 5.68
C GLU A 189 7.35 24.86 5.79
N GLU A 190 7.84 25.18 6.99
CA GLU A 190 9.04 26.02 7.17
C GLU A 190 10.37 25.32 6.88
N THR A 191 10.37 23.99 6.62
CA THR A 191 11.62 23.21 6.56
C THR A 191 11.89 22.49 5.25
N ILE A 192 10.98 22.47 4.29
CA ILE A 192 11.17 21.66 3.07
C ILE A 192 10.99 22.49 1.80
N GLU A 193 12.00 22.51 0.95
CA GLU A 193 11.95 23.16 -0.37
C GLU A 193 10.84 22.55 -1.26
N GLU A 194 10.17 23.39 -2.05
CA GLU A 194 9.07 23.01 -2.96
C GLU A 194 9.50 21.90 -3.94
N ASN A 195 10.72 21.95 -4.45
CA ASN A 195 11.30 20.93 -5.34
C ASN A 195 11.37 19.55 -4.66
N THR A 196 11.66 19.53 -3.38
CA THR A 196 11.72 18.32 -2.54
C THR A 196 10.35 17.69 -2.36
N LEU A 197 9.30 18.51 -2.17
CA LEU A 197 7.92 18.04 -2.07
C LEU A 197 7.41 17.46 -3.40
N GLU A 198 7.73 18.13 -4.52
CA GLU A 198 7.38 17.63 -5.85
C GLU A 198 8.07 16.31 -6.15
N PHE A 199 9.36 16.19 -5.87
CA PHE A 199 10.13 14.97 -6.01
C PHE A 199 9.53 13.80 -5.17
N ARG A 200 9.22 14.03 -3.88
CA ARG A 200 8.55 13.05 -3.03
C ARG A 200 7.19 12.63 -3.57
N ALA A 201 6.40 13.60 -4.03
CA ALA A 201 5.08 13.32 -4.57
C ALA A 201 5.13 12.47 -5.85
N LEU A 202 6.03 12.78 -6.78
CA LEU A 202 6.22 12.01 -8.01
C LEU A 202 6.68 10.58 -7.71
N ARG A 203 7.67 10.41 -6.84
CA ARG A 203 8.23 9.10 -6.49
C ARG A 203 7.29 8.22 -5.68
N SER A 204 6.41 8.82 -4.90
CA SER A 204 5.48 8.06 -4.06
C SER A 204 4.51 7.17 -4.84
N ARG A 205 4.33 7.44 -6.15
CA ARG A 205 3.31 6.78 -6.99
C ARG A 205 1.91 6.79 -6.37
N GLY A 206 1.61 7.83 -5.61
CA GLY A 206 0.36 7.96 -4.89
C GLY A 206 0.32 7.32 -3.49
N ASN A 207 1.38 6.63 -3.05
CA ASN A 207 1.49 6.09 -1.68
C ASN A 207 1.99 7.18 -0.72
N VAL A 208 1.08 7.70 0.11
CA VAL A 208 1.39 8.79 1.07
C VAL A 208 2.41 8.37 2.12
N ASN A 209 2.36 7.13 2.60
CA ASN A 209 3.32 6.66 3.61
C ASN A 209 4.74 6.61 3.04
N ARG A 210 4.89 6.20 1.78
CA ARG A 210 6.18 6.24 1.09
C ARG A 210 6.67 7.69 0.99
N ALA A 211 5.82 8.61 0.54
CA ALA A 211 6.17 10.03 0.43
C ALA A 211 6.60 10.67 1.76
N LEU A 212 6.04 10.23 2.89
CA LEU A 212 6.37 10.73 4.23
C LEU A 212 7.63 10.12 4.82
N LYS A 213 7.87 8.81 4.59
CA LYS A 213 8.97 8.05 5.20
C LYS A 213 10.27 8.16 4.44
N ASP A 214 10.21 8.35 3.11
CA ASP A 214 11.39 8.34 2.27
C ASP A 214 12.36 9.46 2.69
N ASN A 215 13.52 9.07 3.22
CA ASN A 215 14.64 9.98 3.37
C ASN A 215 15.32 10.16 2.02
N ILE A 216 15.23 11.37 1.47
CA ILE A 216 15.70 11.66 0.11
C ILE A 216 17.20 11.42 -0.03
N GLU A 217 18.00 11.77 0.99
CA GLU A 217 19.44 11.59 0.96
C GLU A 217 19.82 10.11 0.93
N ASP A 218 19.18 9.28 1.77
CA ASP A 218 19.46 7.84 1.81
C ASP A 218 19.08 7.18 0.49
N ILE A 219 17.93 7.56 -0.09
CA ILE A 219 17.48 7.03 -1.38
C ILE A 219 18.40 7.50 -2.51
N ALA A 220 18.83 8.75 -2.53
CA ALA A 220 19.74 9.25 -3.54
C ALA A 220 21.09 8.51 -3.49
N ASN A 221 21.59 8.23 -2.29
CA ASN A 221 22.82 7.44 -2.09
C ASN A 221 22.66 6.00 -2.58
N ILE A 222 21.60 5.29 -2.13
CA ILE A 222 21.29 3.92 -2.56
C ILE A 222 21.17 3.86 -4.09
N ARG A 223 20.44 4.80 -4.68
CA ARG A 223 20.25 4.89 -6.13
C ARG A 223 21.55 5.17 -6.88
N GLY A 224 22.40 6.06 -6.37
CA GLY A 224 23.72 6.34 -6.92
C GLY A 224 24.61 5.10 -6.93
N GLU A 225 24.63 4.35 -5.82
CA GLU A 225 25.35 3.07 -5.73
C GLU A 225 24.84 2.05 -6.76
N MET A 226 23.50 1.95 -6.93
CA MET A 226 22.89 1.04 -7.90
C MET A 226 23.20 1.39 -9.35
N VAL A 227 23.15 2.68 -9.70
CA VAL A 227 23.52 3.14 -11.05
C VAL A 227 24.97 2.80 -11.35
N ASN A 228 25.88 3.08 -10.41
CA ASN A 228 27.29 2.70 -10.54
C ASN A 228 27.46 1.19 -10.68
N LEU A 229 26.76 0.40 -9.85
CA LEU A 229 26.80 -1.06 -9.94
C LEU A 229 26.34 -1.55 -11.32
N LEU A 230 25.18 -1.08 -11.82
CA LEU A 230 24.66 -1.46 -13.14
C LEU A 230 25.58 -1.08 -14.30
N GLU A 231 26.40 -0.05 -14.11
CA GLU A 231 27.38 0.39 -15.09
C GLU A 231 28.59 -0.53 -15.20
N ILE A 232 29.07 -1.07 -14.07
CA ILE A 232 30.37 -1.78 -13.96
C ILE A 232 30.24 -3.28 -13.73
N ILE A 233 29.01 -3.78 -13.48
CA ILE A 233 28.79 -5.19 -13.16
C ILE A 233 29.14 -6.09 -14.37
N SER A 234 30.02 -7.06 -14.14
CA SER A 234 30.45 -8.06 -15.12
C SER A 234 31.10 -9.23 -14.39
N PHE A 235 31.29 -10.35 -15.09
CA PHE A 235 32.05 -11.51 -14.54
C PHE A 235 33.51 -11.21 -14.15
N GLU A 236 34.09 -10.18 -14.73
CA GLU A 236 35.45 -9.75 -14.37
C GLU A 236 35.53 -9.05 -13.01
N ARG A 237 34.37 -8.60 -12.49
CA ARG A 237 34.24 -7.82 -11.25
C ARG A 237 33.43 -8.54 -10.17
N MET A 238 33.67 -9.85 -10.00
CA MET A 238 32.99 -10.66 -8.97
C MET A 238 33.24 -10.16 -7.54
N ASP A 239 34.35 -9.46 -7.31
CA ASP A 239 34.65 -8.77 -6.06
C ASP A 239 33.53 -7.79 -5.67
N ILE A 240 33.03 -7.02 -6.64
CA ILE A 240 31.95 -6.07 -6.46
C ILE A 240 30.61 -6.79 -6.22
N VAL A 241 30.34 -7.85 -6.99
CA VAL A 241 29.12 -8.67 -6.85
C VAL A 241 28.98 -9.19 -5.43
N PHE A 242 30.01 -9.86 -4.91
CA PHE A 242 29.97 -10.42 -3.56
C PHE A 242 29.96 -9.35 -2.46
N SER A 243 30.62 -8.22 -2.68
CA SER A 243 30.63 -7.09 -1.74
C SER A 243 29.22 -6.50 -1.57
N HIS A 244 28.53 -6.20 -2.68
CA HIS A 244 27.17 -5.66 -2.66
C HIS A 244 26.17 -6.67 -2.11
N ALA A 245 26.23 -7.93 -2.54
CA ALA A 245 25.34 -8.98 -2.03
C ALA A 245 25.45 -9.12 -0.51
N LYS A 246 26.68 -9.11 0.03
CA LYS A 246 26.94 -9.18 1.47
C LYS A 246 26.46 -7.93 2.21
N SER A 247 26.62 -6.74 1.63
CA SER A 247 26.13 -5.48 2.19
C SER A 247 24.62 -5.49 2.27
N TRP A 248 23.94 -5.74 1.15
CA TRP A 248 22.47 -5.76 1.07
C TRP A 248 21.83 -6.84 1.94
N ALA A 249 22.45 -8.02 2.05
CA ALA A 249 21.96 -9.08 2.91
C ALA A 249 21.89 -8.70 4.40
N ARG A 250 22.76 -7.77 4.85
CA ARG A 250 22.80 -7.28 6.23
C ARG A 250 21.77 -6.17 6.51
N GLN A 251 21.33 -5.46 5.49
CA GLN A 251 20.41 -4.31 5.58
C GLN A 251 18.94 -4.77 5.49
N THR A 252 18.53 -5.66 6.39
CA THR A 252 17.21 -6.31 6.33
C THR A 252 16.03 -5.34 6.35
N ASP A 253 16.15 -4.21 7.00
CA ASP A 253 15.18 -3.11 7.07
C ASP A 253 15.10 -2.29 5.78
N GLN A 254 16.11 -2.37 4.92
CA GLN A 254 16.17 -1.64 3.65
C GLN A 254 15.84 -2.51 2.42
N TRP A 255 15.61 -3.81 2.58
CA TRP A 255 15.38 -4.71 1.44
C TRP A 255 14.24 -4.25 0.53
N GLU A 256 13.13 -3.82 1.12
CA GLU A 256 12.01 -3.31 0.33
C GLU A 256 12.42 -2.10 -0.52
N THR A 257 13.18 -1.17 0.06
CA THR A 257 13.72 0.00 -0.65
C THR A 257 14.68 -0.43 -1.75
N ILE A 258 15.64 -1.32 -1.46
CA ILE A 258 16.61 -1.85 -2.42
C ILE A 258 15.91 -2.48 -3.63
N PHE A 259 14.94 -3.38 -3.41
CA PHE A 259 14.21 -4.01 -4.52
C PHE A 259 13.38 -3.01 -5.33
N ASN A 260 12.71 -2.09 -4.66
CA ASN A 260 11.90 -1.08 -5.34
C ASN A 260 12.76 -0.15 -6.20
N GLU A 261 13.91 0.32 -5.68
CA GLU A 261 14.82 1.19 -6.43
C GLU A 261 15.43 0.45 -7.63
N LEU A 262 15.88 -0.80 -7.46
CA LEU A 262 16.38 -1.62 -8.58
C LEU A 262 15.32 -1.82 -9.66
N MET A 263 14.10 -2.19 -9.28
CA MET A 263 13.02 -2.39 -10.24
C MET A 263 12.67 -1.09 -10.98
N GLU A 264 12.67 0.06 -10.28
CA GLU A 264 12.42 1.36 -10.91
C GLU A 264 13.51 1.75 -11.91
N LEU A 265 14.78 1.58 -11.54
CA LEU A 265 15.90 1.87 -12.42
C LEU A 265 15.91 0.95 -13.66
N LEU A 266 15.74 -0.36 -13.47
CA LEU A 266 15.72 -1.33 -14.57
C LEU A 266 14.54 -1.10 -15.52
N ARG A 267 13.37 -0.72 -14.99
CA ARG A 267 12.21 -0.33 -15.80
C ARG A 267 12.54 0.91 -16.64
N ASP A 268 13.09 1.95 -16.04
CA ASP A 268 13.39 3.20 -16.74
C ASP A 268 14.48 3.00 -17.81
N LEU A 269 15.48 2.14 -17.55
CA LEU A 269 16.48 1.73 -18.52
C LEU A 269 15.84 0.97 -19.70
N ALA A 270 14.91 0.05 -19.42
CA ALA A 270 14.17 -0.66 -20.45
C ALA A 270 13.28 0.30 -21.29
N PHE A 271 12.66 1.31 -20.66
CA PHE A 271 11.85 2.33 -21.33
C PHE A 271 12.69 3.19 -22.26
N PHE A 272 13.83 3.71 -21.80
CA PHE A 272 14.76 4.44 -22.68
C PHE A 272 15.25 3.56 -23.84
N ARG A 273 15.56 2.29 -23.58
CA ARG A 273 15.99 1.35 -24.61
C ARG A 273 14.91 1.05 -25.65
N SER A 274 13.63 1.16 -25.25
CA SER A 274 12.46 1.02 -26.15
C SER A 274 12.12 2.29 -26.93
N GLY A 275 12.85 3.41 -26.71
CA GLY A 275 12.59 4.70 -27.38
C GLY A 275 11.59 5.61 -26.67
N CYS A 276 11.22 5.32 -25.42
CA CYS A 276 10.38 6.20 -24.60
C CYS A 276 11.13 7.49 -24.24
N THR A 277 10.35 8.52 -23.89
CA THR A 277 10.88 9.87 -23.56
C THR A 277 11.09 10.04 -22.06
N GLU A 278 11.72 11.14 -21.66
CA GLU A 278 11.92 11.46 -20.22
C GLU A 278 10.61 11.65 -19.47
N SER A 279 9.50 11.96 -20.15
CA SER A 279 8.18 12.05 -19.52
C SER A 279 7.63 10.71 -19.05
N ASP A 280 8.11 9.61 -19.60
CA ASP A 280 7.59 8.25 -19.39
C ASP A 280 8.30 7.50 -18.26
N ILE A 281 9.42 8.05 -17.77
CA ILE A 281 10.24 7.46 -16.71
C ILE A 281 9.94 8.03 -15.33
N PHE A 282 10.29 7.28 -14.29
CA PHE A 282 10.13 7.74 -12.91
C PHE A 282 11.31 8.58 -12.43
N ASN A 283 12.53 8.17 -12.74
CA ASN A 283 13.76 8.81 -12.29
C ASN A 283 14.18 9.95 -13.25
N ARG A 284 13.31 10.96 -13.41
CA ARG A 284 13.54 12.10 -14.34
C ARG A 284 14.74 12.94 -13.94
N ASP A 285 15.01 13.03 -12.65
CA ASP A 285 16.13 13.78 -12.06
C ASP A 285 17.52 13.25 -12.49
N ILE A 286 17.62 11.97 -12.83
CA ILE A 286 18.84 11.32 -13.33
C ILE A 286 18.69 10.83 -14.78
N ALA A 287 17.73 11.32 -15.54
CA ALA A 287 17.48 10.92 -16.93
C ALA A 287 18.73 11.03 -17.80
N SER A 288 19.53 12.08 -17.61
CA SER A 288 20.79 12.31 -18.31
C SER A 288 21.82 11.20 -18.09
N THR A 289 21.79 10.54 -16.93
CA THR A 289 22.67 9.41 -16.59
C THR A 289 22.09 8.08 -17.09
N LEU A 290 20.76 7.90 -16.96
CA LEU A 290 20.12 6.64 -17.36
C LEU A 290 20.08 6.43 -18.86
N LYS A 291 19.90 7.51 -19.64
CA LYS A 291 19.81 7.43 -21.11
C LYS A 291 21.05 6.80 -21.76
N PRO A 292 22.28 7.26 -21.51
CA PRO A 292 23.46 6.60 -22.05
C PRO A 292 23.68 5.20 -21.48
N LEU A 293 23.36 4.96 -20.20
CA LEU A 293 23.45 3.64 -19.58
C LEU A 293 22.52 2.63 -20.26
N SER A 294 21.30 3.04 -20.63
CA SER A 294 20.32 2.18 -21.31
C SER A 294 20.82 1.60 -22.63
N LEU A 295 21.73 2.31 -23.31
CA LEU A 295 22.31 1.90 -24.58
C LEU A 295 23.40 0.82 -24.44
N LYS A 296 23.97 0.65 -23.24
CA LYS A 296 25.04 -0.33 -22.98
C LYS A 296 24.56 -1.78 -23.11
N ARG A 297 23.26 -2.03 -22.95
CA ARG A 297 22.69 -3.38 -23.00
C ARG A 297 21.44 -3.46 -23.85
N SER A 298 21.02 -4.67 -24.20
CA SER A 298 19.81 -4.93 -24.96
C SER A 298 18.54 -4.72 -24.09
N LEU A 299 17.40 -4.47 -24.73
CA LEU A 299 16.11 -4.45 -24.02
C LEU A 299 15.85 -5.78 -23.28
N LYS A 300 16.18 -6.91 -23.94
CA LYS A 300 16.03 -8.23 -23.35
C LYS A 300 16.83 -8.38 -22.06
N SER A 301 18.07 -7.91 -22.05
CA SER A 301 18.96 -7.91 -20.90
C SER A 301 18.35 -7.13 -19.71
N TRP A 302 17.84 -5.92 -19.93
CA TRP A 302 17.19 -5.13 -18.88
C TRP A 302 15.94 -5.81 -18.30
N LEU A 303 15.15 -6.50 -19.15
CA LEU A 303 13.97 -7.24 -18.71
C LEU A 303 14.33 -8.52 -17.94
N GLU A 304 15.40 -9.22 -18.32
CA GLU A 304 15.92 -10.40 -17.59
C GLU A 304 16.40 -9.99 -16.20
N MET A 305 17.17 -8.91 -16.08
CA MET A 305 17.56 -8.34 -14.78
C MET A 305 16.35 -7.97 -13.93
N PHE A 306 15.34 -7.30 -14.50
CA PHE A 306 14.10 -6.97 -13.80
C PHE A 306 13.39 -8.23 -13.27
N SER A 307 13.32 -9.29 -14.08
CA SER A 307 12.73 -10.58 -13.70
C SER A 307 13.49 -11.24 -12.54
N SER A 308 14.84 -11.19 -12.56
CA SER A 308 15.67 -11.73 -11.49
C SER A 308 15.45 -11.00 -10.17
N VAL A 309 15.36 -9.65 -10.19
CA VAL A 309 15.01 -8.85 -9.00
C VAL A 309 13.66 -9.29 -8.41
N HIS A 310 12.63 -9.39 -9.26
CA HIS A 310 11.29 -9.79 -8.83
C HIS A 310 11.24 -11.22 -8.25
N THR A 311 11.98 -12.14 -8.85
CA THR A 311 12.09 -13.53 -8.36
C THR A 311 12.77 -13.58 -7.01
N THR A 312 13.87 -12.84 -6.85
CA THR A 312 14.62 -12.74 -5.59
C THR A 312 13.78 -12.12 -4.47
N GLN A 313 13.04 -11.04 -4.76
CA GLN A 313 12.14 -10.41 -3.80
C GLN A 313 11.08 -11.38 -3.27
N LYS A 314 10.47 -12.19 -4.16
CA LYS A 314 9.50 -13.22 -3.77
C LYS A 314 10.13 -14.34 -2.93
N ALA A 315 11.33 -14.76 -3.29
CA ALA A 315 12.02 -15.86 -2.61
C ALA A 315 12.50 -15.47 -1.20
N LEU A 316 12.88 -14.23 -0.98
CA LEU A 316 13.31 -13.72 0.34
C LEU A 316 12.19 -13.62 1.38
N SER A 317 10.91 -13.67 0.98
CA SER A 317 9.80 -13.82 1.91
C SER A 317 9.79 -15.17 2.65
N GLY A 318 10.61 -16.14 2.20
CA GLY A 318 10.85 -17.43 2.85
C GLY A 318 12.06 -17.43 3.81
N ASN A 319 12.31 -18.59 4.47
CA ASN A 319 13.40 -18.77 5.46
C ASN A 319 14.78 -19.03 4.83
N ALA A 320 15.19 -18.31 3.80
CA ALA A 320 16.38 -18.60 3.02
C ALA A 320 17.57 -17.68 3.34
N ASN A 321 18.77 -18.13 2.98
CA ASN A 321 19.99 -17.34 3.13
C ASN A 321 19.97 -16.11 2.20
N ALA A 322 19.69 -14.95 2.76
CA ALA A 322 19.56 -13.70 1.99
C ALA A 322 20.80 -13.38 1.15
N GLN A 323 22.01 -13.61 1.67
CA GLN A 323 23.23 -13.34 0.94
C GLN A 323 23.30 -14.15 -0.35
N LEU A 324 22.96 -15.44 -0.31
CA LEU A 324 22.96 -16.31 -1.48
C LEU A 324 21.96 -15.85 -2.54
N PHE A 325 20.79 -15.33 -2.12
CA PHE A 325 19.80 -14.80 -3.07
C PHE A 325 20.28 -13.53 -3.76
N PHE A 326 20.91 -12.62 -3.02
CA PHE A 326 21.50 -11.43 -3.63
C PHE A 326 22.69 -11.76 -4.52
N GLU A 327 23.53 -12.75 -4.14
CA GLU A 327 24.63 -13.23 -4.98
C GLU A 327 24.09 -13.79 -6.30
N ASN A 328 23.10 -14.68 -6.26
CA ASN A 328 22.50 -15.24 -7.47
C ASN A 328 21.89 -14.15 -8.36
N MET A 329 21.12 -13.22 -7.78
CA MET A 329 20.53 -12.11 -8.52
C MET A 329 21.60 -11.27 -9.24
N LEU A 330 22.71 -10.95 -8.59
CA LEU A 330 23.77 -10.16 -9.21
C LEU A 330 24.59 -10.97 -10.22
N ILE A 331 24.70 -12.29 -10.06
CA ILE A 331 25.28 -13.19 -11.07
C ILE A 331 24.39 -13.22 -12.31
N ASP A 332 23.06 -13.32 -12.15
CA ASP A 332 22.12 -13.22 -13.28
C ASP A 332 22.31 -11.89 -14.03
N PHE A 333 22.63 -10.80 -13.31
CA PHE A 333 22.94 -9.51 -13.96
C PHE A 333 24.22 -9.56 -14.80
N CYS A 334 25.21 -10.34 -14.39
CA CYS A 334 26.41 -10.57 -15.19
C CYS A 334 26.11 -11.43 -16.43
N GLU A 335 25.22 -12.42 -16.31
CA GLU A 335 24.81 -13.28 -17.44
C GLU A 335 23.99 -12.52 -18.48
N ALA A 336 23.15 -11.59 -18.02
CA ALA A 336 22.36 -10.73 -18.87
C ALA A 336 23.16 -9.59 -19.52
N ALA A 337 24.44 -9.43 -19.19
CA ALA A 337 25.31 -8.30 -19.60
C ALA A 337 25.88 -8.41 -21.07
#